data_9fc6a11d02a616056d6c6378e6fd3b32
#
_entry.id   9fc6a11d02a616056d6c6378e6fd3b32
#
_cell.length_a   1.000
_cell.length_b   1.000
_cell.length_c   1.000
_cell.angle_alpha   90.00
_cell.angle_beta   90.00
_cell.angle_gamma   90.00
#
_symmetry.space_group_name_H-M   'P 1'
#
loop_
_entity.id
_entity.type
_entity.pdbx_description
1 polymer ?
#
loop_
_entity_poly.entity_id
_entity_poly.type
_entity_poly.pdbx_seq_one_letter_code
_entity_poly.pdbx_strand_id
1 'polypeptide(L)'
;MDRYGTDVLAGDWKVPKRGRAVETAADPGLVVEEVTTDWCGEIVAVDRDLHTVTLEDRRRKRRTFPLGTGFLLEGRPVILVAPVTQAGPSRPARTASGSIAVHDAKARVARASRIFVEGRHDAELVEKVWGDDLRIEGVVVEYLGGVDDLADHLRDFEPAANRRVGVLVDHLVPGSKESRIAQNIKKSAVGKDVLIVGHPFIDIWQAVKPERLGFPAWPKVPKGIDWKKGTCQQLGWPHRDQADIARAWKHILGGVRGFQDLDPALLGRVEELIDFVTVG
;
A
#
# COMPACT_ATOMS: atom_id res chain seq x y z
N MET A 1 -25.92 50.21 76.87
CA MET A 1 -25.44 48.82 76.86
C MET A 1 -25.97 48.18 75.63
N ASP A 2 -25.23 48.36 74.46
CA ASP A 2 -25.56 47.75 73.23
C ASP A 2 -24.84 46.40 73.14
N ARG A 3 -25.61 45.33 73.10
CA ARG A 3 -25.11 43.92 73.09
C ARG A 3 -25.30 43.21 71.79
N TYR A 4 -25.42 43.90 70.68
CA TYR A 4 -25.43 43.32 69.34
C TYR A 4 -24.35 43.97 68.51
N GLY A 5 -23.13 43.46 68.71
CA GLY A 5 -22.06 43.76 67.84
C GLY A 5 -22.23 42.97 66.56
N THR A 6 -22.07 43.73 65.46
CA THR A 6 -21.65 43.37 64.14
C THR A 6 -22.18 42.07 63.48
N ASP A 7 -22.89 42.30 62.45
CA ASP A 7 -23.38 41.43 61.42
C ASP A 7 -22.64 40.09 61.27
N VAL A 8 -23.26 39.02 61.75
CA VAL A 8 -22.79 37.64 61.66
C VAL A 8 -22.90 37.10 60.27
N LEU A 9 -23.49 37.88 59.32
CA LEU A 9 -23.65 37.54 57.93
C LEU A 9 -22.57 38.14 56.98
N ALA A 10 -21.66 38.95 57.55
CA ALA A 10 -20.52 39.47 56.78
C ALA A 10 -19.32 38.49 56.76
N GLY A 11 -19.49 37.27 57.16
CA GLY A 11 -18.54 36.20 56.88
C GLY A 11 -18.48 35.92 55.35
N ASP A 12 -17.33 36.20 54.77
CA ASP A 12 -16.95 35.82 53.44
C ASP A 12 -17.31 34.36 53.20
N TRP A 13 -18.51 34.10 52.68
CA TRP A 13 -18.85 32.85 52.05
C TRP A 13 -18.03 32.80 50.77
N LYS A 14 -16.77 32.40 50.90
CA LYS A 14 -15.96 31.99 49.75
C LYS A 14 -16.75 30.90 49.06
N VAL A 15 -17.54 31.30 48.07
CA VAL A 15 -18.04 30.38 47.06
C VAL A 15 -16.81 29.59 46.63
N PRO A 16 -16.77 28.27 46.86
CA PRO A 16 -15.64 27.48 46.39
C PRO A 16 -15.46 27.83 44.94
N LYS A 17 -14.28 28.38 44.58
CA LYS A 17 -13.93 28.63 43.16
C LYS A 17 -14.20 27.33 42.47
N ARG A 18 -15.26 27.24 41.69
CA ARG A 18 -15.56 26.08 40.84
C ARG A 18 -14.29 25.86 40.03
N GLY A 19 -13.51 24.86 40.43
CA GLY A 19 -12.29 24.51 39.74
C GLY A 19 -12.65 24.33 38.27
N ARG A 20 -11.94 25.00 37.41
CA ARG A 20 -12.15 24.86 35.96
C ARG A 20 -11.90 23.38 35.65
N ALA A 21 -12.95 22.68 35.21
CA ALA A 21 -12.80 21.26 34.85
C ALA A 21 -11.71 21.12 33.80
N VAL A 22 -10.78 20.22 34.04
CA VAL A 22 -9.61 19.99 33.17
C VAL A 22 -9.98 18.93 32.13
N GLU A 23 -9.68 19.20 30.88
CA GLU A 23 -9.78 18.18 29.85
C GLU A 23 -8.82 17.03 30.17
N THR A 24 -9.35 15.81 30.21
CA THR A 24 -8.62 14.59 30.55
C THR A 24 -8.93 13.53 29.49
N ALA A 25 -7.88 12.94 28.91
CA ALA A 25 -8.07 11.84 27.97
C ALA A 25 -8.75 10.66 28.68
N ALA A 26 -9.77 10.10 28.06
CA ALA A 26 -10.47 8.92 28.56
C ALA A 26 -9.66 7.65 28.27
N ASP A 27 -8.45 7.56 28.85
CA ASP A 27 -7.57 6.40 28.63
C ASP A 27 -8.12 5.16 29.32
N PRO A 28 -8.07 3.98 28.68
CA PRO A 28 -8.44 2.72 29.31
C PRO A 28 -7.65 2.49 30.61
N GLY A 29 -8.34 2.05 31.67
CA GLY A 29 -7.74 1.85 32.98
C GLY A 29 -7.98 3.00 33.95
N LEU A 30 -8.38 4.20 33.50
CA LEU A 30 -8.74 5.29 34.42
C LEU A 30 -10.07 4.98 35.14
N VAL A 31 -10.09 5.19 36.44
CA VAL A 31 -11.30 5.05 37.25
C VAL A 31 -11.91 6.42 37.43
N VAL A 32 -13.14 6.59 36.97
CA VAL A 32 -13.90 7.84 37.07
C VAL A 32 -15.28 7.61 37.68
N GLU A 33 -15.86 8.66 38.23
CA GLU A 33 -17.22 8.67 38.76
C GLU A 33 -18.10 9.58 37.89
N GLU A 34 -19.24 9.06 37.40
CA GLU A 34 -20.22 9.86 36.71
C GLU A 34 -21.21 10.43 37.73
N VAL A 35 -21.27 11.76 37.79
CA VAL A 35 -21.89 12.52 38.88
C VAL A 35 -23.41 12.37 38.95
N THR A 36 -24.08 12.19 37.79
CA THR A 36 -25.55 12.17 37.74
C THR A 36 -26.12 10.86 38.27
N THR A 37 -25.40 9.77 38.12
CA THR A 37 -25.84 8.43 38.49
C THR A 37 -25.03 7.81 39.61
N ASP A 38 -24.04 8.54 40.16
CA ASP A 38 -23.06 8.06 41.13
C ASP A 38 -22.37 6.74 40.68
N TRP A 39 -22.18 6.61 39.36
CA TRP A 39 -21.57 5.41 38.76
C TRP A 39 -20.05 5.54 38.73
N CYS A 40 -19.39 4.76 39.57
CA CYS A 40 -17.94 4.68 39.60
C CYS A 40 -17.46 3.43 38.86
N GLY A 41 -16.53 3.61 37.91
CA GLY A 41 -16.00 2.50 37.12
C GLY A 41 -14.72 2.86 36.37
N GLU A 42 -14.04 1.79 35.93
CA GLU A 42 -12.87 1.87 35.08
C GLU A 42 -13.30 2.09 33.63
N ILE A 43 -12.61 2.95 32.92
CA ILE A 43 -12.80 3.13 31.47
C ILE A 43 -12.30 1.90 30.75
N VAL A 44 -13.21 1.16 30.10
CA VAL A 44 -12.87 -0.07 29.34
C VAL A 44 -12.96 0.12 27.81
N ALA A 45 -13.70 1.11 27.34
CA ALA A 45 -13.78 1.41 25.91
C ALA A 45 -14.18 2.87 25.67
N VAL A 46 -13.73 3.43 24.56
CA VAL A 46 -14.14 4.74 24.06
C VAL A 46 -14.54 4.58 22.59
N ASP A 47 -15.75 5.00 22.27
CA ASP A 47 -16.23 5.08 20.89
C ASP A 47 -16.15 6.55 20.43
N ARG A 48 -15.31 6.80 19.43
CA ARG A 48 -15.05 8.14 18.91
C ARG A 48 -16.16 8.64 18.00
N ASP A 49 -16.75 7.73 17.23
CA ASP A 49 -17.80 8.08 16.26
C ASP A 49 -19.10 8.42 16.98
N LEU A 50 -19.41 7.67 18.04
CA LEU A 50 -20.57 7.89 18.88
C LEU A 50 -20.30 8.88 20.03
N HIS A 51 -19.06 9.35 20.21
CA HIS A 51 -18.64 10.23 21.32
C HIS A 51 -19.05 9.68 22.69
N THR A 52 -18.78 8.40 22.95
CA THR A 52 -19.14 7.74 24.19
C THR A 52 -17.96 7.05 24.88
N VAL A 53 -18.09 6.90 26.19
CA VAL A 53 -17.16 6.14 27.05
C VAL A 53 -17.93 5.04 27.78
N THR A 54 -17.34 3.83 27.82
CA THR A 54 -17.90 2.71 28.57
C THR A 54 -17.12 2.50 29.88
N LEU A 55 -17.81 2.55 30.99
CA LEU A 55 -17.26 2.29 32.30
C LEU A 55 -17.64 0.89 32.78
N GLU A 56 -16.72 0.19 33.44
CA GLU A 56 -16.96 -1.10 34.08
C GLU A 56 -16.80 -0.96 35.59
N ASP A 57 -17.84 -1.36 36.37
CA ASP A 57 -17.80 -1.32 37.83
C ASP A 57 -17.04 -2.53 38.40
N ARG A 58 -16.88 -2.55 39.76
CA ARG A 58 -16.23 -3.64 40.50
C ARG A 58 -16.94 -5.00 40.35
N ARG A 59 -18.20 -5.01 39.89
CA ARG A 59 -19.01 -6.21 39.67
C ARG A 59 -19.02 -6.61 38.17
N ARG A 60 -18.13 -6.01 37.35
CA ARG A 60 -18.05 -6.20 35.91
C ARG A 60 -19.30 -5.80 35.14
N LYS A 61 -20.13 -4.95 35.72
CA LYS A 61 -21.23 -4.36 34.96
C LYS A 61 -20.70 -3.19 34.15
N ARG A 62 -21.15 -3.11 32.92
CA ARG A 62 -20.77 -2.04 31.99
C ARG A 62 -21.89 -1.08 31.76
N ARG A 63 -21.55 0.20 31.68
CA ARG A 63 -22.47 1.28 31.35
C ARG A 63 -21.77 2.28 30.44
N THR A 64 -22.49 2.76 29.42
CA THR A 64 -21.96 3.71 28.47
C THR A 64 -22.54 5.09 28.72
N PHE A 65 -21.69 6.11 28.68
CA PHE A 65 -22.01 7.50 28.91
C PHE A 65 -21.47 8.37 27.78
N PRO A 66 -22.06 9.54 27.47
CA PRO A 66 -21.47 10.51 26.57
C PRO A 66 -20.11 11.00 27.10
N LEU A 67 -19.14 11.19 26.23
CA LEU A 67 -17.92 11.93 26.54
C LEU A 67 -18.25 13.39 26.86
N GLY A 68 -17.46 14.04 27.71
CA GLY A 68 -17.64 15.45 28.05
C GLY A 68 -17.59 15.71 29.53
N THR A 69 -18.42 16.63 30.00
CA THR A 69 -18.54 17.03 31.42
C THR A 69 -19.36 16.02 32.21
N GLY A 70 -19.28 16.12 33.54
CA GLY A 70 -20.07 15.27 34.45
C GLY A 70 -19.30 14.11 35.05
N PHE A 71 -17.97 14.14 34.95
CA PHE A 71 -17.10 13.12 35.55
C PHE A 71 -16.19 13.70 36.61
N LEU A 72 -15.89 12.88 37.62
CA LEU A 72 -14.86 13.16 38.61
C LEU A 72 -13.73 12.16 38.47
N LEU A 73 -12.50 12.65 38.49
CA LEU A 73 -11.28 11.86 38.62
C LEU A 73 -10.65 12.21 39.97
N GLU A 74 -10.54 11.24 40.88
CA GLU A 74 -10.05 11.44 42.24
C GLU A 74 -10.81 12.57 42.98
N GLY A 75 -12.13 12.66 42.79
CA GLY A 75 -13.00 13.68 43.38
C GLY A 75 -12.88 15.08 42.74
N ARG A 76 -12.10 15.24 41.68
CA ARG A 76 -11.96 16.51 40.94
C ARG A 76 -12.76 16.49 39.63
N PRO A 77 -13.50 17.56 39.30
CA PRO A 77 -14.26 17.61 38.07
C PRO A 77 -13.35 17.63 36.85
N VAL A 78 -13.64 16.73 35.90
CA VAL A 78 -12.92 16.60 34.61
C VAL A 78 -13.89 16.62 33.43
N ILE A 79 -13.37 16.96 32.26
CA ILE A 79 -14.05 16.82 30.98
C ILE A 79 -13.36 15.65 30.27
N LEU A 80 -14.07 14.52 30.12
CA LEU A 80 -13.52 13.39 29.41
C LEU A 80 -13.54 13.65 27.91
N VAL A 81 -12.37 13.59 27.26
CA VAL A 81 -12.19 13.70 25.83
C VAL A 81 -11.65 12.38 25.27
N ALA A 82 -11.97 12.10 24.02
CA ALA A 82 -11.44 10.90 23.38
C ALA A 82 -9.90 10.92 23.39
N PRO A 83 -9.24 9.82 23.79
CA PRO A 83 -7.77 9.75 23.81
C PRO A 83 -7.21 10.10 22.45
N VAL A 84 -6.24 11.00 22.39
CA VAL A 84 -5.47 11.19 21.16
C VAL A 84 -4.65 9.92 21.00
N THR A 85 -4.92 9.15 19.95
CA THR A 85 -4.04 8.02 19.59
C THR A 85 -2.70 8.63 19.26
N GLN A 86 -1.74 8.62 20.19
CA GLN A 86 -0.36 8.74 19.80
C GLN A 86 -0.13 7.54 18.88
N ALA A 87 -0.06 7.81 17.58
CA ALA A 87 0.48 6.83 16.66
C ALA A 87 1.85 6.46 17.23
N GLY A 88 1.97 5.27 17.77
CA GLY A 88 3.28 4.71 18.10
C GLY A 88 4.13 4.83 16.83
N PRO A 89 5.47 4.75 16.89
CA PRO A 89 6.31 4.92 15.72
C PRO A 89 5.74 4.03 14.63
N SER A 90 5.02 4.63 13.67
CA SER A 90 4.41 3.92 12.57
C SER A 90 5.56 3.30 11.80
N ARG A 91 5.57 1.97 11.63
CA ARG A 91 6.46 1.36 10.67
C ARG A 91 6.29 2.14 9.37
N PRO A 92 7.38 2.56 8.72
CA PRO A 92 7.26 3.31 7.49
C PRO A 92 6.34 2.55 6.54
N ALA A 93 5.34 3.25 6.00
CA ALA A 93 4.44 2.65 5.01
C ALA A 93 5.29 2.10 3.87
N ARG A 94 4.95 0.91 3.36
CA ARG A 94 5.65 0.31 2.23
C ARG A 94 4.79 0.39 0.98
N THR A 95 5.44 0.58 -0.15
CA THR A 95 4.84 0.47 -1.48
C THR A 95 4.50 -0.99 -1.81
N ALA A 96 3.82 -1.22 -2.90
CA ALA A 96 3.50 -2.56 -3.38
C ALA A 96 4.76 -3.38 -3.74
N SER A 97 5.85 -2.73 -4.13
CA SER A 97 7.17 -3.32 -4.37
C SER A 97 7.94 -3.66 -3.09
N GLY A 98 7.48 -3.16 -1.93
CA GLY A 98 8.13 -3.34 -0.64
C GLY A 98 9.08 -2.21 -0.24
N SER A 99 9.31 -1.22 -1.10
CA SER A 99 10.11 -0.03 -0.83
C SER A 99 9.47 0.86 0.25
N ILE A 100 10.23 1.76 0.84
CA ILE A 100 9.70 2.74 1.79
C ILE A 100 8.86 3.77 1.01
N ALA A 101 7.58 3.90 1.37
CA ALA A 101 6.71 4.89 0.72
C ALA A 101 7.16 6.31 1.04
N VAL A 102 7.33 7.13 0.01
CA VAL A 102 7.62 8.56 0.13
C VAL A 102 6.29 9.31 0.12
N HIS A 103 5.91 9.86 1.28
CA HIS A 103 4.73 10.72 1.39
C HIS A 103 5.01 12.08 0.73
N ASP A 104 4.00 12.62 0.06
CA ASP A 104 4.06 13.93 -0.61
C ASP A 104 5.17 14.07 -1.67
N ALA A 105 5.52 12.96 -2.34
CA ALA A 105 6.44 13.01 -3.48
C ALA A 105 5.89 13.96 -4.55
N LYS A 106 6.60 15.06 -4.79
CA LYS A 106 6.26 15.99 -5.88
C LYS A 106 6.43 15.26 -7.21
N ALA A 107 5.48 15.46 -8.13
CA ALA A 107 5.61 14.98 -9.49
C ALA A 107 6.94 15.47 -10.09
N ARG A 108 7.76 14.53 -10.56
CA ARG A 108 9.00 14.85 -11.27
C ARG A 108 8.75 14.90 -12.76
N VAL A 109 9.53 15.68 -13.46
CA VAL A 109 9.60 15.58 -14.93
C VAL A 109 10.11 14.19 -15.28
N ALA A 110 9.46 13.54 -16.23
CA ALA A 110 9.87 12.21 -16.68
C ALA A 110 11.36 12.23 -17.10
N ARG A 111 12.11 11.22 -16.65
CA ARG A 111 13.49 11.03 -17.10
C ARG A 111 13.52 10.76 -18.60
N ALA A 112 14.63 11.01 -19.25
CA ALA A 112 14.83 10.61 -20.62
C ALA A 112 14.87 9.08 -20.77
N SER A 113 15.37 8.35 -19.77
CA SER A 113 15.43 6.88 -19.73
C SER A 113 14.04 6.24 -19.67
N ARG A 114 13.90 5.03 -20.22
CA ARG A 114 12.63 4.28 -20.30
C ARG A 114 12.81 2.82 -19.94
N ILE A 115 11.71 2.20 -19.51
CA ILE A 115 11.60 0.75 -19.46
C ILE A 115 10.60 0.33 -20.54
N PHE A 116 11.06 -0.49 -21.48
CA PHE A 116 10.19 -1.15 -22.44
C PHE A 116 9.85 -2.54 -21.94
N VAL A 117 8.61 -2.95 -22.13
CA VAL A 117 8.13 -4.31 -21.85
C VAL A 117 7.52 -4.90 -23.10
N GLU A 118 7.52 -6.23 -23.21
CA GLU A 118 7.09 -6.89 -24.44
C GLU A 118 5.61 -6.66 -24.73
N GLY A 119 4.77 -6.83 -23.73
CA GLY A 119 3.33 -6.78 -23.87
C GLY A 119 2.64 -5.82 -22.90
N ARG A 120 1.35 -5.62 -23.16
CA ARG A 120 0.49 -4.78 -22.33
C ARG A 120 0.32 -5.32 -20.90
N HIS A 121 0.20 -6.64 -20.74
CA HIS A 121 0.03 -7.27 -19.44
C HIS A 121 1.28 -7.08 -18.56
N ASP A 122 2.47 -7.10 -19.20
CA ASP A 122 3.74 -6.80 -18.54
C ASP A 122 3.74 -5.38 -17.99
N ALA A 123 3.36 -4.40 -18.81
CA ALA A 123 3.27 -3.02 -18.39
C ALA A 123 2.30 -2.85 -17.19
N GLU A 124 1.12 -3.45 -17.28
CA GLU A 124 0.10 -3.36 -16.23
C GLU A 124 0.56 -4.01 -14.92
N LEU A 125 1.33 -5.13 -14.97
CA LEU A 125 1.87 -5.78 -13.77
C LEU A 125 3.00 -4.96 -13.14
N VAL A 126 3.94 -4.48 -13.96
CA VAL A 126 5.05 -3.65 -13.52
C VAL A 126 4.53 -2.36 -12.88
N GLU A 127 3.60 -1.67 -13.52
CA GLU A 127 2.97 -0.47 -12.97
C GLU A 127 2.20 -0.74 -11.68
N LYS A 128 1.53 -1.89 -11.56
CA LYS A 128 0.78 -2.24 -10.35
C LYS A 128 1.69 -2.43 -9.14
N VAL A 129 2.86 -3.02 -9.31
CA VAL A 129 3.74 -3.38 -8.20
C VAL A 129 4.79 -2.31 -7.93
N TRP A 130 5.38 -1.73 -8.98
CA TRP A 130 6.46 -0.73 -8.86
C TRP A 130 6.04 0.69 -9.25
N GLY A 131 4.78 0.91 -9.59
CA GLY A 131 4.32 2.21 -10.09
C GLY A 131 4.62 3.38 -9.16
N ASP A 132 4.60 3.17 -7.82
CA ASP A 132 4.97 4.22 -6.88
C ASP A 132 6.47 4.57 -6.97
N ASP A 133 7.34 3.57 -7.06
CA ASP A 133 8.79 3.76 -7.18
C ASP A 133 9.15 4.38 -8.53
N LEU A 134 8.53 3.90 -9.60
CA LEU A 134 8.71 4.43 -10.95
C LEU A 134 8.32 5.90 -11.04
N ARG A 135 7.21 6.30 -10.40
CA ARG A 135 6.79 7.71 -10.34
C ARG A 135 7.76 8.58 -9.54
N ILE A 136 8.28 8.06 -8.42
CA ILE A 136 9.28 8.76 -7.61
C ILE A 136 10.55 8.97 -8.43
N GLU A 137 10.98 7.96 -9.16
CA GLU A 137 12.17 8.03 -10.02
C GLU A 137 11.93 8.76 -11.35
N GLY A 138 10.69 9.01 -11.72
CA GLY A 138 10.31 9.65 -12.99
C GLY A 138 10.53 8.72 -14.20
N VAL A 139 10.52 7.39 -14.00
CA VAL A 139 10.68 6.40 -15.06
C VAL A 139 9.32 6.08 -15.67
N VAL A 140 9.27 6.00 -16.99
CA VAL A 140 8.07 5.62 -17.75
C VAL A 140 8.23 4.21 -18.28
N VAL A 141 7.17 3.41 -18.17
CA VAL A 141 7.07 2.06 -18.75
C VAL A 141 6.22 2.13 -20.01
N GLU A 142 6.73 1.59 -21.10
CA GLU A 142 6.07 1.54 -22.40
C GLU A 142 6.07 0.10 -22.92
N TYR A 143 4.99 -0.34 -23.58
CA TYR A 143 4.95 -1.67 -24.18
C TYR A 143 5.24 -1.60 -25.68
N LEU A 144 5.99 -2.61 -26.16
CA LEU A 144 6.49 -2.66 -27.54
C LEU A 144 5.45 -3.22 -28.54
N GLY A 145 4.50 -4.05 -28.07
CA GLY A 145 3.62 -4.81 -28.95
C GLY A 145 4.27 -6.07 -29.52
N GLY A 146 5.42 -6.46 -28.98
CA GLY A 146 6.23 -7.62 -29.33
C GLY A 146 7.71 -7.26 -29.44
N VAL A 147 8.58 -8.24 -29.24
CA VAL A 147 10.04 -8.04 -29.23
C VAL A 147 10.65 -7.88 -30.63
N ASP A 148 9.91 -8.23 -31.67
CA ASP A 148 10.42 -8.22 -33.06
C ASP A 148 10.89 -6.85 -33.54
N ASP A 149 10.14 -5.83 -33.18
CA ASP A 149 10.39 -4.44 -33.56
C ASP A 149 11.32 -3.69 -32.60
N LEU A 150 11.91 -4.40 -31.60
CA LEU A 150 12.76 -3.76 -30.60
C LEU A 150 13.93 -2.97 -31.19
N ALA A 151 14.56 -3.50 -32.27
CA ALA A 151 15.66 -2.81 -32.90
C ALA A 151 15.24 -1.47 -33.55
N ASP A 152 14.03 -1.40 -34.09
CA ASP A 152 13.47 -0.18 -34.67
C ASP A 152 13.08 0.82 -33.56
N HIS A 153 12.43 0.35 -32.50
CA HIS A 153 12.15 1.18 -31.33
C HIS A 153 13.42 1.78 -30.71
N LEU A 154 14.50 1.00 -30.58
CA LEU A 154 15.78 1.50 -30.08
C LEU A 154 16.44 2.50 -31.04
N ARG A 155 16.28 2.31 -32.36
CA ARG A 155 16.79 3.28 -33.37
C ARG A 155 16.07 4.62 -33.22
N ASP A 156 14.75 4.60 -33.08
CA ASP A 156 13.94 5.81 -32.96
C ASP A 156 14.15 6.50 -31.59
N PHE A 157 14.37 5.71 -30.56
CA PHE A 157 14.63 6.23 -29.22
C PHE A 157 16.06 6.79 -29.07
N GLU A 158 17.05 6.27 -29.79
CA GLU A 158 18.47 6.65 -29.71
C GLU A 158 19.05 6.56 -28.29
N PRO A 159 19.23 5.37 -27.71
CA PRO A 159 19.79 5.20 -26.37
C PRO A 159 21.17 5.85 -26.23
N ALA A 160 21.43 6.47 -25.09
CA ALA A 160 22.68 7.15 -24.73
C ALA A 160 22.91 7.08 -23.21
N ALA A 161 24.09 7.48 -22.75
CA ALA A 161 24.46 7.40 -21.33
C ALA A 161 23.48 8.12 -20.39
N ASN A 162 22.85 9.21 -20.83
CA ASN A 162 21.85 9.97 -20.08
C ASN A 162 20.40 9.63 -20.48
N ARG A 163 20.22 8.63 -21.36
CA ARG A 163 18.93 8.19 -21.91
C ARG A 163 18.94 6.68 -22.10
N ARG A 164 19.05 5.96 -20.99
CA ARG A 164 19.16 4.49 -20.99
C ARG A 164 17.83 3.81 -21.23
N VAL A 165 17.89 2.61 -21.74
CA VAL A 165 16.72 1.77 -22.00
C VAL A 165 16.87 0.44 -21.27
N GLY A 166 15.92 0.15 -20.38
CA GLY A 166 15.70 -1.17 -19.85
C GLY A 166 14.64 -1.90 -20.68
N VAL A 167 14.82 -3.19 -20.94
CA VAL A 167 13.84 -3.99 -21.70
C VAL A 167 13.54 -5.28 -20.94
N LEU A 168 12.26 -5.51 -20.63
CA LEU A 168 11.76 -6.76 -20.07
C LEU A 168 11.12 -7.57 -21.21
N VAL A 169 11.59 -8.79 -21.40
CA VAL A 169 11.05 -9.71 -22.39
C VAL A 169 10.58 -11.02 -21.76
N ASP A 170 9.56 -11.60 -22.34
CA ASP A 170 9.07 -12.93 -21.99
C ASP A 170 10.10 -14.02 -22.41
N HIS A 171 10.03 -15.15 -21.76
CA HIS A 171 10.73 -16.39 -22.15
C HIS A 171 12.21 -16.23 -22.58
N LEU A 172 12.98 -15.38 -21.88
CA LEU A 172 14.41 -15.19 -22.17
C LEU A 172 15.22 -16.40 -21.72
N VAL A 173 15.19 -17.46 -22.52
CA VAL A 173 15.94 -18.69 -22.27
C VAL A 173 16.99 -18.93 -23.34
N PRO A 174 18.07 -19.65 -23.05
CA PRO A 174 19.12 -19.95 -24.04
C PRO A 174 18.54 -20.57 -25.33
N GLY A 175 18.86 -19.98 -26.47
CA GLY A 175 18.40 -20.46 -27.78
C GLY A 175 17.02 -19.96 -28.22
N SER A 176 16.29 -19.22 -27.36
CA SER A 176 15.04 -18.57 -27.75
C SER A 176 15.27 -17.46 -28.81
N LYS A 177 14.20 -17.02 -29.43
CA LYS A 177 14.20 -15.88 -30.34
C LYS A 177 14.65 -14.61 -29.61
N GLU A 178 14.10 -14.38 -28.43
CA GLU A 178 14.36 -13.26 -27.55
C GLU A 178 15.84 -13.19 -27.17
N SER A 179 16.47 -14.35 -26.86
CA SER A 179 17.90 -14.40 -26.52
C SER A 179 18.80 -14.03 -27.71
N ARG A 180 18.41 -14.36 -28.95
CA ARG A 180 19.14 -13.96 -30.14
C ARG A 180 19.05 -12.47 -30.42
N ILE A 181 17.85 -11.89 -30.26
CA ILE A 181 17.61 -10.44 -30.39
C ILE A 181 18.45 -9.69 -29.35
N ALA A 182 18.39 -10.12 -28.11
CA ALA A 182 19.14 -9.50 -26.99
C ALA A 182 20.65 -9.54 -27.26
N GLN A 183 21.20 -10.67 -27.76
CA GLN A 183 22.62 -10.79 -28.09
C GLN A 183 23.03 -9.86 -29.22
N ASN A 184 22.18 -9.68 -30.24
CA ASN A 184 22.46 -8.78 -31.36
C ASN A 184 22.50 -7.32 -30.89
N ILE A 185 21.54 -6.90 -30.07
CA ILE A 185 21.49 -5.54 -29.52
C ILE A 185 22.71 -5.30 -28.63
N LYS A 186 23.06 -6.24 -27.75
CA LYS A 186 24.24 -6.13 -26.87
C LYS A 186 25.54 -5.91 -27.66
N LYS A 187 25.65 -6.44 -28.87
CA LYS A 187 26.81 -6.27 -29.74
C LYS A 187 26.75 -4.98 -30.58
N SER A 188 25.64 -4.29 -30.63
CA SER A 188 25.45 -3.04 -31.36
C SER A 188 26.09 -1.83 -30.68
N ALA A 189 26.17 -0.70 -31.36
CA ALA A 189 26.70 0.54 -30.84
C ALA A 189 25.98 1.06 -29.59
N VAL A 190 24.67 0.79 -29.48
CA VAL A 190 23.84 1.20 -28.33
C VAL A 190 23.82 0.18 -27.19
N GLY A 191 24.49 -0.98 -27.37
CA GLY A 191 24.39 -2.09 -26.40
C GLY A 191 24.85 -1.79 -24.97
N LYS A 192 25.69 -0.77 -24.77
CA LYS A 192 26.12 -0.29 -23.45
C LYS A 192 25.04 0.52 -22.72
N ASP A 193 24.13 1.14 -23.46
CA ASP A 193 23.07 2.00 -22.96
C ASP A 193 21.70 1.28 -22.94
N VAL A 194 21.69 -0.03 -23.26
CA VAL A 194 20.49 -0.89 -23.26
C VAL A 194 20.73 -2.12 -22.42
N LEU A 195 19.87 -2.36 -21.44
CA LEU A 195 19.83 -3.58 -20.64
C LEU A 195 18.59 -4.39 -21.01
N ILE A 196 18.78 -5.60 -21.53
CA ILE A 196 17.69 -6.53 -21.84
C ILE A 196 17.75 -7.66 -20.82
N VAL A 197 16.68 -7.81 -20.08
CA VAL A 197 16.47 -8.90 -19.13
C VAL A 197 15.15 -9.60 -19.43
N GLY A 198 14.96 -10.76 -18.86
CA GLY A 198 13.72 -11.49 -19.00
C GLY A 198 13.58 -12.57 -17.95
N HIS A 199 12.47 -13.25 -17.99
CA HIS A 199 12.11 -14.33 -17.10
C HIS A 199 11.89 -15.64 -17.86
N PRO A 200 11.90 -16.80 -17.18
CA PRO A 200 11.77 -18.10 -17.83
C PRO A 200 10.34 -18.47 -18.23
N PHE A 201 9.37 -17.64 -17.88
CA PHE A 201 7.95 -17.92 -18.13
C PHE A 201 7.59 -17.74 -19.60
N ILE A 202 6.56 -18.46 -20.07
CA ILE A 202 6.02 -18.33 -21.43
C ILE A 202 5.26 -17.00 -21.57
N ASP A 203 4.63 -16.56 -20.49
CA ASP A 203 3.87 -15.32 -20.41
C ASP A 203 3.92 -14.78 -18.99
N ILE A 204 3.83 -13.47 -18.82
CA ILE A 204 3.90 -12.77 -17.54
C ILE A 204 2.84 -13.24 -16.52
N TRP A 205 1.72 -13.82 -16.96
CA TRP A 205 0.72 -14.39 -16.06
C TRP A 205 1.34 -15.39 -15.10
N GLN A 206 2.29 -16.20 -15.57
CA GLN A 206 2.97 -17.23 -14.77
C GLN A 206 3.85 -16.64 -13.66
N ALA A 207 4.20 -15.37 -13.75
CA ALA A 207 4.92 -14.69 -12.67
C ALA A 207 4.06 -14.43 -11.44
N VAL A 208 2.74 -14.49 -11.57
CA VAL A 208 1.82 -14.41 -10.42
C VAL A 208 1.72 -15.77 -9.75
N LYS A 209 1.95 -15.83 -8.44
CA LYS A 209 1.85 -17.07 -7.67
C LYS A 209 0.44 -17.67 -7.77
N PRO A 210 0.30 -18.91 -8.24
CA PRO A 210 -1.02 -19.50 -8.51
C PRO A 210 -1.89 -19.67 -7.26
N GLU A 211 -1.29 -19.79 -6.08
CA GLU A 211 -2.00 -19.87 -4.79
C GLU A 211 -2.82 -18.60 -4.50
N ARG A 212 -2.39 -17.45 -5.05
CA ARG A 212 -3.15 -16.19 -4.95
C ARG A 212 -4.46 -16.21 -5.72
N LEU A 213 -4.56 -17.12 -6.68
CA LEU A 213 -5.71 -17.30 -7.56
C LEU A 213 -6.53 -18.54 -7.20
N GLY A 214 -6.14 -19.26 -6.14
CA GLY A 214 -6.86 -20.41 -5.61
C GLY A 214 -6.54 -21.75 -6.28
N PHE A 215 -5.43 -21.85 -7.02
CA PHE A 215 -4.99 -23.12 -7.59
C PHE A 215 -3.51 -23.40 -7.27
N PRO A 216 -3.09 -24.68 -7.24
CA PRO A 216 -1.77 -25.06 -6.72
C PRO A 216 -0.60 -24.82 -7.70
N ALA A 217 -0.87 -24.79 -9.00
CA ALA A 217 0.15 -24.59 -10.03
C ALA A 217 -0.48 -24.13 -11.35
N TRP A 218 0.28 -23.37 -12.12
CA TRP A 218 -0.13 -22.99 -13.48
C TRP A 218 -0.29 -24.23 -14.38
N PRO A 219 -1.35 -24.29 -15.18
CA PRO A 219 -1.58 -25.40 -16.09
C PRO A 219 -0.47 -25.56 -17.14
N LYS A 220 -0.17 -26.79 -17.50
CA LYS A 220 0.74 -27.11 -18.61
C LYS A 220 -0.06 -27.13 -19.91
N VAL A 221 0.18 -26.14 -20.76
CA VAL A 221 -0.48 -26.04 -22.07
C VAL A 221 0.39 -26.76 -23.10
N PRO A 222 -0.18 -27.69 -23.92
CA PRO A 222 0.55 -28.38 -24.97
C PRO A 222 1.10 -27.40 -26.05
N LYS A 223 2.24 -27.75 -26.64
CA LYS A 223 2.79 -26.99 -27.76
C LYS A 223 1.78 -26.91 -28.90
N GLY A 224 1.72 -25.75 -29.57
CA GLY A 224 0.80 -25.51 -30.69
C GLY A 224 -0.59 -24.97 -30.28
N ILE A 225 -0.89 -24.90 -28.97
CA ILE A 225 -2.06 -24.22 -28.45
C ILE A 225 -1.64 -22.86 -27.93
N ASP A 226 -2.42 -21.81 -28.24
CA ASP A 226 -2.23 -20.49 -27.62
C ASP A 226 -2.24 -20.63 -26.09
N TRP A 227 -1.17 -20.16 -25.45
CA TRP A 227 -0.94 -20.43 -24.04
C TRP A 227 -2.05 -19.84 -23.15
N LYS A 228 -2.48 -18.61 -23.43
CA LYS A 228 -3.53 -17.92 -22.64
C LYS A 228 -4.88 -18.63 -22.76
N LYS A 229 -5.26 -18.98 -23.99
CA LYS A 229 -6.50 -19.75 -24.24
C LYS A 229 -6.45 -21.11 -23.60
N GLY A 230 -5.35 -21.86 -23.76
CA GLY A 230 -5.18 -23.18 -23.17
C GLY A 230 -5.19 -23.13 -21.63
N THR A 231 -4.58 -22.12 -21.03
CA THR A 231 -4.63 -21.89 -19.58
C THR A 231 -6.07 -21.62 -19.11
N CYS A 232 -6.77 -20.69 -19.75
CA CYS A 232 -8.17 -20.42 -19.41
C CYS A 232 -9.04 -21.67 -19.56
N GLN A 233 -8.84 -22.45 -20.61
CA GLN A 233 -9.59 -23.70 -20.83
C GLN A 233 -9.38 -24.70 -19.68
N GLN A 234 -8.13 -24.93 -19.26
CA GLN A 234 -7.81 -25.87 -18.17
C GLN A 234 -8.29 -25.39 -16.80
N LEU A 235 -8.36 -24.07 -16.59
CA LEU A 235 -8.91 -23.47 -15.37
C LEU A 235 -10.44 -23.32 -15.39
N GLY A 236 -11.11 -23.71 -16.49
CA GLY A 236 -12.56 -23.54 -16.63
C GLY A 236 -13.00 -22.09 -16.82
N TRP A 237 -12.09 -21.21 -17.24
CA TRP A 237 -12.39 -19.81 -17.49
C TRP A 237 -12.88 -19.59 -18.94
N PRO A 238 -13.70 -18.57 -19.19
CA PRO A 238 -14.07 -18.17 -20.53
C PRO A 238 -12.83 -17.89 -21.40
N HIS A 239 -12.82 -18.33 -22.65
CA HIS A 239 -11.65 -18.22 -23.53
C HIS A 239 -12.01 -18.14 -25.03
N ARG A 240 -13.27 -17.73 -25.37
CA ARG A 240 -13.74 -17.67 -26.76
C ARG A 240 -13.12 -16.54 -27.56
N ASP A 241 -12.97 -15.39 -26.93
CA ASP A 241 -12.53 -14.16 -27.58
C ASP A 241 -11.51 -13.39 -26.74
N GLN A 242 -11.01 -12.29 -27.29
CA GLN A 242 -10.03 -11.43 -26.61
C GLN A 242 -10.61 -10.77 -25.35
N ALA A 243 -11.92 -10.55 -25.28
CA ALA A 243 -12.55 -9.97 -24.10
C ALA A 243 -12.55 -10.97 -22.92
N ASP A 244 -12.67 -12.27 -23.22
CA ASP A 244 -12.52 -13.33 -22.22
C ASP A 244 -11.10 -13.33 -21.64
N ILE A 245 -10.09 -13.29 -22.50
CA ILE A 245 -8.68 -13.22 -22.11
C ILE A 245 -8.39 -11.95 -21.27
N ALA A 246 -8.97 -10.82 -21.67
CA ALA A 246 -8.84 -9.59 -20.89
C ALA A 246 -9.52 -9.69 -19.50
N ARG A 247 -10.65 -10.39 -19.39
CA ARG A 247 -11.30 -10.66 -18.09
C ARG A 247 -10.45 -11.58 -17.21
N ALA A 248 -9.89 -12.63 -17.79
CA ALA A 248 -8.96 -13.53 -17.11
C ALA A 248 -7.75 -12.75 -16.57
N TRP A 249 -7.16 -11.88 -17.38
CA TRP A 249 -6.08 -11.02 -16.93
C TRP A 249 -6.47 -10.08 -15.80
N LYS A 250 -7.61 -9.42 -15.88
CA LYS A 250 -8.11 -8.58 -14.79
C LYS A 250 -8.29 -9.34 -13.48
N HIS A 251 -8.75 -10.60 -13.56
CA HIS A 251 -8.88 -11.47 -12.39
C HIS A 251 -7.50 -11.78 -11.80
N ILE A 252 -6.52 -12.17 -12.62
CA ILE A 252 -5.14 -12.44 -12.20
C ILE A 252 -4.52 -11.21 -11.56
N LEU A 253 -4.56 -10.07 -12.25
CA LEU A 253 -4.00 -8.81 -11.79
C LEU A 253 -4.68 -8.35 -10.48
N GLY A 254 -5.99 -8.60 -10.34
CA GLY A 254 -6.76 -8.32 -9.12
C GLY A 254 -6.28 -9.10 -7.90
N GLY A 255 -5.71 -10.28 -8.09
CA GLY A 255 -5.11 -11.11 -7.04
C GLY A 255 -3.77 -10.59 -6.52
N VAL A 256 -3.07 -9.75 -7.30
CA VAL A 256 -1.76 -9.20 -6.92
C VAL A 256 -1.94 -7.98 -6.02
N ARG A 257 -1.40 -8.02 -4.82
CA ARG A 257 -1.40 -6.93 -3.83
C ARG A 257 -0.01 -6.28 -3.68
N GLY A 258 1.05 -7.01 -4.04
CA GLY A 258 2.41 -6.52 -3.95
C GLY A 258 3.42 -7.58 -4.39
N PHE A 259 4.69 -7.26 -4.24
CA PHE A 259 5.81 -8.11 -4.70
C PHE A 259 5.77 -9.53 -4.14
N GLN A 260 5.22 -9.73 -2.93
CA GLN A 260 5.13 -11.06 -2.30
C GLN A 260 4.24 -12.04 -3.07
N ASP A 261 3.37 -11.54 -3.93
CA ASP A 261 2.46 -12.33 -4.75
C ASP A 261 3.08 -12.76 -6.08
N LEU A 262 4.31 -12.31 -6.34
CA LEU A 262 5.04 -12.59 -7.56
C LEU A 262 6.16 -13.60 -7.32
N ASP A 263 6.54 -14.29 -8.40
CA ASP A 263 7.69 -15.20 -8.41
C ASP A 263 9.00 -14.40 -8.38
N PRO A 264 9.99 -14.81 -7.56
CA PRO A 264 11.29 -14.15 -7.48
C PRO A 264 12.04 -14.00 -8.80
N ALA A 265 11.78 -14.89 -9.76
CA ALA A 265 12.42 -14.82 -11.09
C ALA A 265 12.04 -13.55 -11.86
N LEU A 266 10.86 -12.97 -11.62
CA LEU A 266 10.48 -11.67 -12.19
C LEU A 266 11.02 -10.52 -11.33
N LEU A 267 10.90 -10.62 -9.99
CA LEU A 267 11.20 -9.52 -9.09
C LEU A 267 12.59 -8.94 -9.33
N GLY A 268 13.62 -9.77 -9.28
CA GLY A 268 15.01 -9.32 -9.47
C GLY A 268 15.27 -8.72 -10.84
N ARG A 269 14.50 -9.10 -11.87
CA ARG A 269 14.65 -8.54 -13.21
C ARG A 269 14.09 -7.13 -13.31
N VAL A 270 12.94 -6.88 -12.71
CA VAL A 270 12.36 -5.53 -12.72
C VAL A 270 13.20 -4.58 -11.87
N GLU A 271 13.67 -5.01 -10.70
CA GLU A 271 14.59 -4.21 -9.87
C GLU A 271 15.88 -3.86 -10.63
N GLU A 272 16.50 -4.85 -11.32
CA GLU A 272 17.70 -4.65 -12.14
C GLU A 272 17.46 -3.60 -13.24
N LEU A 273 16.28 -3.59 -13.87
CA LEU A 273 15.92 -2.59 -14.86
C LEU A 273 15.76 -1.20 -14.26
N ILE A 274 15.07 -1.09 -13.13
CA ILE A 274 14.87 0.18 -12.43
C ILE A 274 16.23 0.76 -12.05
N ASP A 275 17.09 -0.02 -11.43
CA ASP A 275 18.45 0.39 -11.08
C ASP A 275 19.23 0.88 -12.31
N PHE A 276 19.19 0.11 -13.39
CA PHE A 276 19.92 0.46 -14.62
C PHE A 276 19.48 1.80 -15.22
N VAL A 277 18.17 2.08 -15.28
CA VAL A 277 17.66 3.31 -15.90
C VAL A 277 17.68 4.52 -14.97
N THR A 278 17.91 4.32 -13.66
CA THR A 278 17.94 5.38 -12.65
C THR A 278 19.36 5.81 -12.29
N VAL A 279 20.35 4.96 -12.46
CA VAL A 279 21.77 5.32 -12.31
C VAL A 279 22.15 6.32 -13.39
N GLY A 280 22.34 7.58 -13.02
CA GLY A 280 22.73 8.68 -13.90
C GLY A 280 23.76 9.56 -13.26
#